data_13a34a56391fb4c4f631bfdb429c71dd
#
_entry.id   13a34a56391fb4c4f631bfdb429c71dd
#
_cell.length_a   1.000
_cell.length_b   1.000
_cell.length_c   1.000
_cell.angle_alpha   90.00
_cell.angle_beta   90.00
_cell.angle_gamma   90.00
#
_symmetry.space_group_name_H-M   'P 1'
#
loop_
_entity.id
_entity.type
_entity.pdbx_description
1 polymer ?
#
loop_
_entity_poly.entity_id
_entity_poly.type
_entity_poly.pdbx_seq_one_letter_code
_entity_poly.pdbx_strand_id
1 'polypeptide(L)'
;MKKIVNIILASALLVSSTTSCSDFLQKDPPSSPSQSIFWQKKSDFQSALAGSFSMVYEWPGVMSQIVACFDNLTDNSICQHDEDTYGKTKTIALGDLDPNTSGYVTYMYKHCYQGIARVHLLMENLEAYQGTDMSADEKSFMLAQAKALRGYFYSWLYQCYREVPLVTESLTMDNMYQAKASRADIYAQIMNDFDGAIAALPDKPYSDAQMSGYFSPGALKALKARLMLAEAYDDKGNADPSKMGDIVSLLESINGYSLAD
;
A
#
# COMPACT_ATOMS: atom_id res chain seq x y z
N MET A 1 4.71 -54.88 -48.25
CA MET A 1 4.12 -53.52 -48.47
C MET A 1 3.07 -53.16 -47.46
N LYS A 2 2.00 -53.95 -47.20
CA LYS A 2 0.94 -53.58 -46.23
C LYS A 2 1.45 -53.28 -44.80
N LYS A 3 2.47 -54.02 -44.28
CA LYS A 3 3.03 -53.78 -42.94
C LYS A 3 3.78 -52.43 -42.82
N ILE A 4 4.44 -52.01 -43.89
CA ILE A 4 5.19 -50.74 -43.92
C ILE A 4 4.24 -49.56 -43.98
N VAL A 5 3.16 -49.68 -44.73
CA VAL A 5 2.09 -48.65 -44.83
C VAL A 5 1.40 -48.45 -43.47
N ASN A 6 1.12 -49.52 -42.73
CA ASN A 6 0.48 -49.44 -41.42
C ASN A 6 1.42 -48.83 -40.38
N ILE A 7 2.74 -49.02 -40.45
CA ILE A 7 3.72 -48.41 -39.58
C ILE A 7 3.81 -46.89 -39.87
N ILE A 8 3.80 -46.49 -41.14
CA ILE A 8 3.82 -45.07 -41.54
C ILE A 8 2.55 -44.37 -41.12
N LEU A 9 1.36 -45.01 -41.25
CA LEU A 9 0.11 -44.45 -40.78
C LEU A 9 0.05 -44.30 -39.25
N ALA A 10 0.56 -45.27 -38.51
CA ALA A 10 0.63 -45.21 -37.04
C ALA A 10 1.61 -44.14 -36.53
N SER A 11 2.77 -43.95 -37.21
CA SER A 11 3.69 -42.88 -36.86
C SER A 11 3.16 -41.50 -37.23
N ALA A 12 2.41 -41.33 -38.30
CA ALA A 12 1.77 -40.06 -38.66
C ALA A 12 0.66 -39.66 -37.67
N LEU A 13 -0.10 -40.61 -37.12
CA LEU A 13 -1.08 -40.37 -36.06
C LEU A 13 -0.45 -39.97 -34.71
N LEU A 14 0.71 -40.50 -34.38
CA LEU A 14 1.44 -40.18 -33.17
C LEU A 14 2.06 -38.77 -33.22
N VAL A 15 2.48 -38.28 -34.38
CA VAL A 15 3.05 -36.93 -34.54
C VAL A 15 1.95 -35.84 -34.52
N SER A 16 0.73 -36.13 -34.96
CA SER A 16 -0.38 -35.18 -34.93
C SER A 16 -0.99 -34.98 -33.54
N SER A 17 -0.69 -35.84 -32.56
CA SER A 17 -1.18 -35.66 -31.18
C SER A 17 -0.28 -34.80 -30.29
N THR A 18 0.86 -34.33 -30.77
CA THR A 18 1.78 -33.47 -29.98
C THR A 18 1.60 -31.98 -30.25
N THR A 19 0.73 -31.55 -31.14
CA THR A 19 0.33 -30.15 -31.24
C THR A 19 -0.74 -29.86 -30.17
N SER A 20 -0.31 -29.83 -28.94
CA SER A 20 -1.09 -29.28 -27.83
C SER A 20 -1.24 -27.79 -28.08
N CYS A 21 -2.44 -27.32 -28.36
CA CYS A 21 -2.77 -25.91 -28.43
C CYS A 21 -2.57 -25.33 -27.03
N SER A 22 -1.42 -24.69 -26.77
CA SER A 22 -1.16 -23.95 -25.53
C SER A 22 -2.24 -22.90 -25.26
N ASP A 23 -2.83 -22.33 -26.32
CA ASP A 23 -3.90 -21.32 -26.22
C ASP A 23 -5.24 -21.87 -25.69
N PHE A 24 -5.46 -23.20 -25.77
CA PHE A 24 -6.68 -23.78 -25.20
C PHE A 24 -6.67 -23.89 -23.68
N LEU A 25 -5.47 -23.97 -23.08
CA LEU A 25 -5.29 -24.08 -21.62
C LEU A 25 -5.10 -22.72 -20.94
N GLN A 26 -4.76 -21.66 -21.69
CA GLN A 26 -4.70 -20.29 -21.20
C GLN A 26 -6.05 -19.59 -21.43
N LYS A 27 -7.08 -20.00 -20.71
CA LYS A 27 -8.29 -19.22 -20.58
C LYS A 27 -8.12 -18.23 -19.44
N ASP A 28 -7.78 -16.99 -19.80
CA ASP A 28 -7.97 -15.88 -18.87
C ASP A 28 -9.43 -15.81 -18.44
N PRO A 29 -9.75 -15.75 -17.15
CA PRO A 29 -11.13 -15.66 -16.70
C PRO A 29 -11.80 -14.42 -17.33
N PRO A 30 -12.94 -14.54 -17.99
CA PRO A 30 -13.58 -13.42 -18.68
C PRO A 30 -14.07 -12.30 -17.75
N SER A 31 -14.03 -12.53 -16.44
CA SER A 31 -14.51 -11.60 -15.41
C SER A 31 -13.43 -10.94 -14.57
N SER A 32 -12.15 -11.31 -14.72
CA SER A 32 -11.03 -10.69 -14.00
C SER A 32 -9.84 -10.52 -14.93
N PRO A 33 -9.24 -9.34 -15.04
CA PRO A 33 -8.01 -9.16 -15.82
C PRO A 33 -6.92 -10.04 -15.22
N SER A 34 -6.30 -10.91 -16.02
CA SER A 34 -5.07 -11.58 -15.62
C SER A 34 -3.90 -10.58 -15.65
N GLN A 35 -2.84 -10.86 -14.91
CA GLN A 35 -1.64 -10.01 -14.95
C GLN A 35 -1.07 -9.82 -16.35
N SER A 36 -1.25 -10.80 -17.24
CA SER A 36 -0.75 -10.76 -18.62
C SER A 36 -1.51 -9.78 -19.53
N ILE A 37 -2.77 -9.47 -19.24
CA ILE A 37 -3.62 -8.58 -20.03
C ILE A 37 -3.98 -7.26 -19.34
N PHE A 38 -3.66 -7.12 -18.06
CA PHE A 38 -3.71 -5.85 -17.35
C PHE A 38 -2.47 -5.01 -17.72
N TRP A 39 -2.32 -3.85 -17.34
CA TRP A 39 -1.14 -2.99 -17.59
C TRP A 39 -0.90 -2.61 -19.05
N GLN A 40 -1.96 -2.55 -19.87
CA GLN A 40 -1.85 -2.28 -21.31
C GLN A 40 -2.02 -0.80 -21.66
N LYS A 41 -2.72 -0.03 -20.84
CA LYS A 41 -3.08 1.37 -21.12
C LYS A 41 -3.15 2.18 -19.83
N LYS A 42 -3.05 3.49 -19.95
CA LYS A 42 -3.08 4.44 -18.82
C LYS A 42 -4.22 4.19 -17.83
N SER A 43 -5.42 3.89 -18.31
CA SER A 43 -6.58 3.64 -17.43
C SER A 43 -6.40 2.43 -16.51
N ASP A 44 -5.57 1.46 -16.88
CA ASP A 44 -5.29 0.29 -16.05
C ASP A 44 -4.44 0.70 -14.84
N PHE A 45 -3.44 1.56 -15.05
CA PHE A 45 -2.62 2.12 -13.98
C PHE A 45 -3.43 3.06 -13.07
N GLN A 46 -4.33 3.86 -13.63
CA GLN A 46 -5.27 4.67 -12.84
C GLN A 46 -6.16 3.80 -11.95
N SER A 47 -6.68 2.70 -12.51
CA SER A 47 -7.50 1.73 -11.77
C SER A 47 -6.70 1.03 -10.67
N ALA A 48 -5.45 0.66 -10.94
CA ALA A 48 -4.55 0.05 -9.95
C ALA A 48 -4.19 1.03 -8.82
N LEU A 49 -3.96 2.31 -9.16
CA LEU A 49 -3.72 3.35 -8.16
C LEU A 49 -4.96 3.56 -7.29
N ALA A 50 -6.15 3.66 -7.89
CA ALA A 50 -7.41 3.75 -7.14
C ALA A 50 -7.63 2.51 -6.25
N GLY A 51 -7.34 1.30 -6.77
CA GLY A 51 -7.37 0.06 -6.00
C GLY A 51 -6.34 0.02 -4.86
N SER A 52 -5.23 0.75 -4.96
CA SER A 52 -4.27 0.90 -3.86
C SER A 52 -4.79 1.88 -2.80
N PHE A 53 -5.43 2.98 -3.20
CA PHE A 53 -6.11 3.90 -2.30
C PHE A 53 -7.31 3.26 -1.58
N SER A 54 -8.00 2.30 -2.20
CA SER A 54 -9.12 1.62 -1.55
C SER A 54 -8.71 0.94 -0.23
N MET A 55 -7.46 0.49 -0.13
CA MET A 55 -6.92 -0.07 1.12
C MET A 55 -6.87 0.94 2.28
N VAL A 56 -6.92 2.24 1.98
CA VAL A 56 -7.03 3.30 3.00
C VAL A 56 -8.47 3.45 3.47
N TYR A 57 -9.44 3.47 2.54
CA TYR A 57 -10.82 3.92 2.81
C TYR A 57 -11.85 2.79 2.94
N GLU A 58 -11.64 1.66 2.26
CA GLU A 58 -12.62 0.56 2.30
C GLU A 58 -12.73 -0.05 3.70
N TRP A 59 -13.94 -0.41 4.06
CA TRP A 59 -14.18 -1.24 5.24
C TRP A 59 -13.90 -2.72 4.91
N PRO A 60 -13.04 -3.39 5.64
CA PRO A 60 -12.26 -2.98 6.83
C PRO A 60 -10.83 -2.46 6.49
N GLY A 61 -10.71 -1.32 5.79
CA GLY A 61 -9.42 -0.71 5.43
C GLY A 61 -8.66 -0.11 6.62
N VAL A 62 -7.51 0.51 6.32
CA VAL A 62 -6.61 1.04 7.35
C VAL A 62 -7.28 2.12 8.21
N MET A 63 -8.09 3.02 7.60
CA MET A 63 -8.80 4.09 8.35
C MET A 63 -9.72 3.54 9.44
N SER A 64 -10.47 2.49 9.17
CA SER A 64 -11.35 1.88 10.17
C SER A 64 -10.57 1.26 11.34
N GLN A 65 -9.39 0.72 11.05
CA GLN A 65 -8.52 0.17 12.09
C GLN A 65 -7.88 1.28 12.94
N ILE A 66 -7.57 2.44 12.33
CA ILE A 66 -7.04 3.60 13.06
C ILE A 66 -8.01 4.05 14.13
N VAL A 67 -9.28 4.29 13.78
CA VAL A 67 -10.30 4.70 14.75
C VAL A 67 -10.44 3.66 15.87
N ALA A 68 -10.55 2.37 15.50
CA ALA A 68 -10.71 1.31 16.47
C ALA A 68 -9.50 1.13 17.40
N CYS A 69 -8.28 1.25 16.86
CA CYS A 69 -7.06 0.98 17.63
C CYS A 69 -6.52 2.19 18.40
N PHE A 70 -6.80 3.42 17.95
CA PHE A 70 -6.21 4.62 18.55
C PHE A 70 -7.22 5.46 19.33
N ASP A 71 -8.39 5.75 18.76
CA ASP A 71 -9.38 6.59 19.45
C ASP A 71 -9.95 5.86 20.68
N ASN A 72 -10.15 4.54 20.59
CA ASN A 72 -10.63 3.74 21.72
C ASN A 72 -9.58 3.51 22.84
N LEU A 73 -8.32 3.89 22.62
CA LEU A 73 -7.28 3.90 23.65
C LEU A 73 -7.26 5.20 24.45
N THR A 74 -8.11 6.17 24.10
CA THR A 74 -8.19 7.48 24.75
C THR A 74 -9.48 7.60 25.56
N ASP A 75 -9.58 8.65 26.34
CA ASP A 75 -10.79 9.05 27.09
C ASP A 75 -11.87 9.70 26.21
N ASN A 76 -11.57 9.93 24.92
CA ASN A 76 -12.49 10.54 23.97
C ASN A 76 -13.48 9.57 23.32
N SER A 77 -13.27 8.26 23.45
CA SER A 77 -14.07 7.24 22.79
C SER A 77 -14.32 6.04 23.68
N ILE A 78 -15.53 5.50 23.58
CA ILE A 78 -15.93 4.28 24.26
C ILE A 78 -16.45 3.29 23.23
N CYS A 79 -15.92 2.10 23.23
CA CYS A 79 -16.44 1.00 22.42
C CYS A 79 -17.74 0.47 23.05
N GLN A 80 -18.86 0.62 22.35
CA GLN A 80 -20.16 0.12 22.78
C GLN A 80 -20.39 -1.36 22.44
N HIS A 81 -19.66 -1.88 21.44
CA HIS A 81 -19.83 -3.25 21.00
C HIS A 81 -19.00 -4.22 21.83
N ASP A 82 -19.67 -5.15 22.45
CA ASP A 82 -19.05 -6.35 22.98
C ASP A 82 -18.71 -7.30 21.81
N GLU A 83 -17.46 -7.43 21.55
CA GLU A 83 -16.69 -8.63 21.33
C GLU A 83 -16.78 -9.42 20.04
N ASP A 84 -17.90 -9.56 19.32
CA ASP A 84 -18.00 -10.79 18.56
C ASP A 84 -17.63 -10.73 17.09
N THR A 85 -17.77 -9.61 16.45
CA THR A 85 -17.71 -9.68 14.99
C THR A 85 -16.42 -9.10 14.41
N TYR A 86 -15.79 -8.12 15.07
CA TYR A 86 -14.72 -7.33 14.47
C TYR A 86 -13.49 -7.08 15.36
N GLY A 87 -13.26 -7.95 16.34
CA GLY A 87 -11.96 -8.01 16.98
C GLY A 87 -11.76 -7.17 18.22
N LYS A 88 -12.72 -7.21 19.13
CA LYS A 88 -12.42 -6.90 20.54
C LYS A 88 -11.85 -5.49 20.78
N THR A 89 -12.50 -4.47 20.23
CA THR A 89 -12.15 -3.07 20.51
C THR A 89 -12.17 -2.73 22.00
N LYS A 90 -13.05 -3.37 22.78
CA LYS A 90 -13.07 -3.24 24.22
C LYS A 90 -11.79 -3.77 24.89
N THR A 91 -11.25 -4.90 24.39
CA THR A 91 -10.00 -5.47 24.88
C THR A 91 -8.82 -4.50 24.62
N ILE A 92 -8.81 -3.83 23.45
CA ILE A 92 -7.85 -2.78 23.14
C ILE A 92 -8.01 -1.60 24.09
N ALA A 93 -9.25 -1.12 24.32
CA ALA A 93 -9.54 0.01 25.21
C ALA A 93 -9.15 -0.29 26.69
N LEU A 94 -9.23 -1.53 27.11
CA LEU A 94 -8.84 -1.96 28.46
C LEU A 94 -7.33 -2.26 28.58
N GLY A 95 -6.58 -2.20 27.49
CA GLY A 95 -5.16 -2.58 27.47
C GLY A 95 -4.90 -4.09 27.56
N ASP A 96 -5.94 -4.92 27.44
CA ASP A 96 -5.87 -6.38 27.51
C ASP A 96 -5.67 -6.94 26.09
N LEU A 97 -4.47 -6.71 25.54
CA LEU A 97 -4.12 -7.14 24.18
C LEU A 97 -3.56 -8.56 24.19
N ASP A 98 -4.33 -9.49 23.62
CA ASP A 98 -3.87 -10.82 23.30
C ASP A 98 -3.55 -10.91 21.78
N PRO A 99 -2.30 -11.25 21.41
CA PRO A 99 -1.90 -11.40 20.00
C PRO A 99 -2.78 -12.37 19.20
N ASN A 100 -3.41 -13.32 19.86
CA ASN A 100 -4.25 -14.34 19.21
C ASN A 100 -5.72 -13.90 19.07
N THR A 101 -6.13 -12.84 19.74
CA THR A 101 -7.55 -12.48 19.85
C THR A 101 -7.89 -11.06 19.39
N SER A 102 -6.91 -10.20 19.11
CA SER A 102 -7.18 -8.84 18.71
C SER A 102 -7.27 -8.68 17.19
N GLY A 103 -8.47 -8.88 16.65
CA GLY A 103 -8.75 -8.81 15.22
C GLY A 103 -8.32 -7.50 14.56
N TYR A 104 -8.60 -6.34 15.19
CA TYR A 104 -8.21 -5.04 14.64
C TYR A 104 -6.70 -4.86 14.51
N VAL A 105 -5.92 -5.34 15.48
CA VAL A 105 -4.46 -5.32 15.42
C VAL A 105 -3.96 -6.17 14.25
N THR A 106 -4.51 -7.38 14.10
CA THR A 106 -4.16 -8.28 12.99
C THR A 106 -4.59 -7.69 11.63
N TYR A 107 -5.78 -7.08 11.57
CA TYR A 107 -6.29 -6.45 10.35
C TYR A 107 -5.46 -5.24 9.93
N MET A 108 -5.04 -4.38 10.87
CA MET A 108 -4.14 -3.27 10.58
C MET A 108 -2.87 -3.76 9.88
N TYR A 109 -2.20 -4.77 10.46
CA TYR A 109 -1.01 -5.37 9.88
C TYR A 109 -1.27 -5.91 8.47
N LYS A 110 -2.30 -6.74 8.33
CA LYS A 110 -2.69 -7.36 7.06
C LYS A 110 -3.00 -6.31 5.97
N HIS A 111 -3.82 -5.31 6.28
CA HIS A 111 -4.25 -4.32 5.29
C HIS A 111 -3.11 -3.40 4.86
N CYS A 112 -2.21 -3.03 5.77
CA CYS A 112 -1.01 -2.29 5.40
C CYS A 112 -0.15 -3.08 4.41
N TYR A 113 0.11 -4.36 4.66
CA TYR A 113 0.91 -5.18 3.74
C TYR A 113 0.19 -5.48 2.43
N GLN A 114 -1.13 -5.63 2.43
CA GLN A 114 -1.90 -5.72 1.19
C GLN A 114 -1.80 -4.44 0.35
N GLY A 115 -1.83 -3.28 1.01
CA GLY A 115 -1.61 -1.98 0.36
C GLY A 115 -0.20 -1.86 -0.20
N ILE A 116 0.83 -2.24 0.57
CA ILE A 116 2.22 -2.24 0.14
C ILE A 116 2.42 -3.15 -1.09
N ALA A 117 1.85 -4.35 -1.08
CA ALA A 117 1.95 -5.27 -2.22
C ALA A 117 1.32 -4.69 -3.50
N ARG A 118 0.14 -4.06 -3.40
CA ARG A 118 -0.51 -3.37 -4.54
C ARG A 118 0.34 -2.23 -5.08
N VAL A 119 0.94 -1.46 -4.18
CA VAL A 119 1.81 -0.33 -4.52
C VAL A 119 3.08 -0.80 -5.24
N HIS A 120 3.74 -1.86 -4.78
CA HIS A 120 4.92 -2.40 -5.46
C HIS A 120 4.57 -2.87 -6.86
N LEU A 121 3.50 -3.65 -7.00
CA LEU A 121 3.05 -4.13 -8.31
C LEU A 121 2.75 -2.95 -9.25
N LEU A 122 2.12 -1.89 -8.76
CA LEU A 122 1.85 -0.67 -9.55
C LEU A 122 3.15 0.02 -9.96
N MET A 123 4.10 0.24 -9.04
CA MET A 123 5.35 0.94 -9.33
C MET A 123 6.20 0.18 -10.36
N GLU A 124 6.38 -1.12 -10.20
CA GLU A 124 7.15 -1.96 -11.11
C GLU A 124 6.57 -1.95 -12.54
N ASN A 125 5.25 -2.07 -12.65
CA ASN A 125 4.60 -2.02 -13.97
C ASN A 125 4.60 -0.61 -14.56
N LEU A 126 4.47 0.45 -13.75
CA LEU A 126 4.65 1.83 -14.23
C LEU A 126 6.05 2.05 -14.79
N GLU A 127 7.08 1.59 -14.09
CA GLU A 127 8.47 1.73 -14.55
C GLU A 127 8.72 0.98 -15.87
N ALA A 128 8.16 -0.22 -16.00
CA ALA A 128 8.29 -1.05 -17.19
C ALA A 128 7.44 -0.56 -18.37
N TYR A 129 6.44 0.30 -18.15
CA TYR A 129 5.49 0.72 -19.17
C TYR A 129 6.12 1.57 -20.28
N GLN A 130 5.90 1.15 -21.55
CA GLN A 130 6.42 1.77 -22.76
C GLN A 130 5.32 2.32 -23.69
N GLY A 131 4.05 2.29 -23.25
CA GLY A 131 2.94 2.83 -24.03
C GLY A 131 3.02 4.36 -24.20
N THR A 132 2.35 4.88 -25.21
CA THR A 132 2.39 6.30 -25.57
C THR A 132 1.17 7.10 -25.11
N ASP A 133 0.21 6.46 -24.46
CA ASP A 133 -1.05 7.08 -23.98
C ASP A 133 -0.92 7.71 -22.59
N MET A 134 0.27 7.67 -21.96
CA MET A 134 0.60 8.26 -20.67
C MET A 134 1.80 9.21 -20.83
N SER A 135 1.63 10.47 -20.43
CA SER A 135 2.74 11.43 -20.41
C SER A 135 3.73 11.12 -19.29
N ALA A 136 4.94 11.68 -19.40
CA ALA A 136 5.95 11.57 -18.35
C ALA A 136 5.48 12.17 -17.02
N ASP A 137 4.75 13.29 -17.06
CA ASP A 137 4.19 13.94 -15.86
C ASP A 137 3.11 13.08 -15.20
N GLU A 138 2.22 12.44 -15.97
CA GLU A 138 1.22 11.53 -15.44
C GLU A 138 1.86 10.31 -14.81
N LYS A 139 2.89 9.74 -15.44
CA LYS A 139 3.66 8.63 -14.88
C LYS A 139 4.35 9.04 -13.58
N SER A 140 4.99 10.20 -13.56
CA SER A 140 5.65 10.76 -12.37
C SER A 140 4.65 10.99 -11.23
N PHE A 141 3.47 11.55 -11.55
CA PHE A 141 2.40 11.74 -10.56
C PHE A 141 1.95 10.41 -9.94
N MET A 142 1.67 9.39 -10.77
CA MET A 142 1.24 8.09 -10.25
C MET A 142 2.32 7.40 -9.40
N LEU A 143 3.59 7.50 -9.80
CA LEU A 143 4.72 6.98 -9.00
C LEU A 143 4.85 7.72 -7.66
N ALA A 144 4.68 9.05 -7.66
CA ALA A 144 4.70 9.84 -6.43
C ALA A 144 3.55 9.46 -5.47
N GLN A 145 2.33 9.28 -6.00
CA GLN A 145 1.19 8.81 -5.20
C GLN A 145 1.40 7.39 -4.66
N ALA A 146 2.00 6.50 -5.45
CA ALA A 146 2.35 5.15 -5.02
C ALA A 146 3.38 5.16 -3.88
N LYS A 147 4.44 5.97 -3.99
CA LYS A 147 5.42 6.17 -2.89
C LYS A 147 4.75 6.75 -1.64
N ALA A 148 3.90 7.76 -1.80
CA ALA A 148 3.15 8.35 -0.69
C ALA A 148 2.29 7.30 0.04
N LEU A 149 1.60 6.43 -0.70
CA LEU A 149 0.84 5.31 -0.12
C LEU A 149 1.73 4.31 0.62
N ARG A 150 2.90 3.96 0.07
CA ARG A 150 3.85 3.07 0.74
C ARG A 150 4.31 3.68 2.06
N GLY A 151 4.74 4.93 2.03
CA GLY A 151 5.11 5.68 3.24
C GLY A 151 3.97 5.74 4.27
N TYR A 152 2.72 5.96 3.80
CA TYR A 152 1.53 5.97 4.64
C TYR A 152 1.31 4.61 5.34
N PHE A 153 1.33 3.50 4.60
CA PHE A 153 1.15 2.17 5.19
C PHE A 153 2.26 1.81 6.18
N TYR A 154 3.52 2.10 5.81
CA TYR A 154 4.65 1.88 6.72
C TYR A 154 4.60 2.79 7.95
N SER A 155 4.08 4.02 7.85
CA SER A 155 3.94 4.90 9.01
C SER A 155 3.03 4.30 10.08
N TRP A 156 1.96 3.61 9.68
CA TRP A 156 1.08 2.89 10.61
C TRP A 156 1.71 1.61 11.16
N LEU A 157 2.37 0.83 10.30
CA LEU A 157 3.12 -0.34 10.74
C LEU A 157 4.19 0.04 11.77
N TYR A 158 4.92 1.12 11.52
CA TYR A 158 5.94 1.66 12.39
C TYR A 158 5.39 2.09 13.76
N GLN A 159 4.28 2.81 13.78
CA GLN A 159 3.66 3.29 15.02
C GLN A 159 3.05 2.14 15.84
N CYS A 160 2.44 1.15 15.18
CA CYS A 160 1.74 0.05 15.86
C CYS A 160 2.68 -1.10 16.29
N TYR A 161 3.68 -1.45 15.45
CA TYR A 161 4.46 -2.69 15.62
C TYR A 161 5.95 -2.46 15.74
N ARG A 162 6.43 -1.25 15.54
CA ARG A 162 7.84 -0.87 15.64
C ARG A 162 8.69 -1.52 14.55
N GLU A 163 9.19 -2.74 14.79
CA GLU A 163 10.01 -3.53 13.88
C GLU A 163 9.15 -4.50 13.09
N VAL A 164 9.15 -4.35 11.78
CA VAL A 164 8.39 -5.17 10.84
C VAL A 164 9.25 -5.48 9.61
N PRO A 165 8.91 -6.49 8.80
CA PRO A 165 9.58 -6.70 7.52
C PRO A 165 9.50 -5.47 6.62
N LEU A 166 10.64 -5.02 6.10
CA LEU A 166 10.71 -3.92 5.15
C LEU A 166 10.75 -4.48 3.72
N VAL A 167 9.56 -4.55 3.11
CA VAL A 167 9.38 -5.01 1.73
C VAL A 167 9.61 -3.83 0.80
N THR A 168 10.59 -3.93 -0.09
CA THR A 168 10.98 -2.87 -1.04
C THR A 168 10.72 -3.23 -2.51
N GLU A 169 10.27 -4.46 -2.76
CA GLU A 169 9.95 -5.01 -4.08
C GLU A 169 8.75 -5.97 -3.98
N SER A 170 8.18 -6.39 -5.10
CA SER A 170 7.12 -7.40 -5.10
C SER A 170 7.62 -8.73 -4.56
N LEU A 171 6.82 -9.33 -3.68
CA LEU A 171 7.16 -10.62 -3.08
C LEU A 171 6.87 -11.76 -4.04
N THR A 172 7.82 -12.70 -4.09
CA THR A 172 7.76 -13.97 -4.83
C THR A 172 7.87 -15.14 -3.85
N MET A 173 7.76 -16.37 -4.35
CA MET A 173 7.96 -17.56 -3.51
C MET A 173 9.38 -17.63 -2.92
N ASP A 174 10.37 -17.02 -3.58
CA ASP A 174 11.77 -17.06 -3.17
C ASP A 174 12.12 -16.02 -2.09
N ASN A 175 11.40 -14.88 -2.05
CA ASN A 175 11.70 -13.76 -1.13
C ASN A 175 10.57 -13.44 -0.14
N MET A 176 9.52 -14.26 -0.06
CA MET A 176 8.34 -13.98 0.77
C MET A 176 8.60 -14.04 2.29
N TYR A 177 9.62 -14.75 2.72
CA TYR A 177 9.98 -14.84 4.14
C TYR A 177 11.09 -13.85 4.47
N GLN A 178 10.70 -12.68 4.94
CA GLN A 178 11.64 -11.62 5.29
C GLN A 178 11.75 -11.45 6.80
N ALA A 179 12.97 -11.17 7.26
CA ALA A 179 13.21 -10.80 8.64
C ALA A 179 12.66 -9.38 8.93
N LYS A 180 12.43 -9.06 10.19
CA LYS A 180 12.11 -7.70 10.61
C LYS A 180 13.30 -6.79 10.32
N ALA A 181 13.03 -5.62 9.77
CA ALA A 181 14.00 -4.55 9.64
C ALA A 181 14.11 -3.75 10.95
N SER A 182 15.20 -3.03 11.09
CA SER A 182 15.36 -2.12 12.23
C SER A 182 14.35 -0.97 12.16
N ARG A 183 14.00 -0.42 13.33
CA ARG A 183 13.16 0.77 13.43
C ARG A 183 13.72 1.94 12.62
N ALA A 184 15.05 2.12 12.64
CA ALA A 184 15.73 3.18 11.90
C ALA A 184 15.60 3.02 10.38
N ASP A 185 15.73 1.81 9.85
CA ASP A 185 15.59 1.53 8.41
C ASP A 185 14.16 1.79 7.92
N ILE A 186 13.16 1.36 8.71
CA ILE A 186 11.74 1.59 8.40
C ILE A 186 11.45 3.09 8.40
N TYR A 187 11.91 3.82 9.42
CA TYR A 187 11.74 5.28 9.50
C TYR A 187 12.38 5.98 8.31
N ALA A 188 13.62 5.62 7.98
CA ALA A 188 14.32 6.18 6.82
C ALA A 188 13.57 5.93 5.51
N GLN A 189 13.01 4.74 5.33
CA GLN A 189 12.20 4.43 4.14
C GLN A 189 10.93 5.29 4.07
N ILE A 190 10.22 5.48 5.18
CA ILE A 190 9.02 6.34 5.23
C ILE A 190 9.38 7.78 4.87
N MET A 191 10.46 8.32 5.45
CA MET A 191 10.92 9.67 5.16
C MET A 191 11.29 9.84 3.69
N ASN A 192 12.02 8.89 3.12
CA ASN A 192 12.40 8.89 1.71
C ASN A 192 11.16 8.85 0.78
N ASP A 193 10.17 8.05 1.11
CA ASP A 193 8.93 7.96 0.34
C ASP A 193 8.13 9.27 0.39
N PHE A 194 7.98 9.86 1.56
CA PHE A 194 7.28 11.14 1.71
C PHE A 194 8.03 12.28 1.04
N ASP A 195 9.35 12.39 1.24
CA ASP A 195 10.16 13.46 0.62
C ASP A 195 10.18 13.35 -0.90
N GLY A 196 10.33 12.13 -1.43
CA GLY A 196 10.26 11.90 -2.87
C GLY A 196 8.89 12.23 -3.47
N ALA A 197 7.81 11.93 -2.75
CA ALA A 197 6.46 12.28 -3.20
C ALA A 197 6.20 13.80 -3.09
N ILE A 198 6.58 14.44 -1.99
CA ILE A 198 6.45 15.90 -1.81
C ILE A 198 7.17 16.67 -2.92
N ALA A 199 8.39 16.23 -3.30
CA ALA A 199 9.18 16.87 -4.33
C ALA A 199 8.60 16.70 -5.76
N ALA A 200 7.89 15.61 -6.03
CA ALA A 200 7.38 15.27 -7.35
C ALA A 200 5.93 15.71 -7.59
N LEU A 201 5.16 15.98 -6.53
CA LEU A 201 3.76 16.36 -6.66
C LEU A 201 3.59 17.88 -6.79
N PRO A 202 2.56 18.36 -7.55
CA PRO A 202 2.23 19.77 -7.61
C PRO A 202 1.94 20.38 -6.25
N ASP A 203 2.71 21.41 -5.86
CA ASP A 203 2.58 22.06 -4.54
C ASP A 203 1.39 23.01 -4.49
N LYS A 204 0.21 22.45 -4.38
CA LYS A 204 -1.07 23.17 -4.22
C LYS A 204 -2.08 22.31 -3.47
N PRO A 205 -3.13 22.90 -2.87
CA PRO A 205 -4.27 22.15 -2.38
C PRO A 205 -4.97 21.40 -3.51
N TYR A 206 -5.45 20.18 -3.22
CA TYR A 206 -6.20 19.35 -4.17
C TYR A 206 -7.69 19.46 -3.85
N SER A 207 -8.28 20.59 -4.28
CA SER A 207 -9.70 20.92 -4.02
C SER A 207 -10.64 20.62 -5.18
N ASP A 208 -10.10 20.31 -6.37
CA ASP A 208 -10.90 19.93 -7.52
C ASP A 208 -11.30 18.44 -7.49
N ALA A 209 -12.40 18.12 -8.18
CA ALA A 209 -12.96 16.77 -8.19
C ALA A 209 -12.01 15.74 -8.81
N GLN A 210 -11.05 16.15 -9.67
CA GLN A 210 -10.10 15.24 -10.31
C GLN A 210 -8.94 14.86 -9.38
N MET A 211 -8.58 15.77 -8.46
CA MET A 211 -7.47 15.60 -7.53
C MET A 211 -7.95 15.18 -6.13
N SER A 212 -9.26 15.25 -5.88
CA SER A 212 -9.85 14.82 -4.61
C SER A 212 -9.55 13.35 -4.32
N GLY A 213 -9.09 13.07 -3.10
CA GLY A 213 -8.72 11.71 -2.67
C GLY A 213 -7.24 11.35 -2.88
N TYR A 214 -6.46 12.14 -3.64
CA TYR A 214 -5.02 11.98 -3.74
C TYR A 214 -4.28 12.73 -2.64
N PHE A 215 -3.07 12.28 -2.31
CA PHE A 215 -2.19 13.02 -1.40
C PHE A 215 -1.66 14.29 -2.07
N SER A 216 -1.87 15.44 -1.42
CA SER A 216 -1.19 16.68 -1.76
C SER A 216 0.14 16.80 -0.98
N PRO A 217 1.11 17.62 -1.43
CA PRO A 217 2.31 17.91 -0.66
C PRO A 217 2.01 18.40 0.75
N GLY A 218 1.01 19.25 0.93
CA GLY A 218 0.60 19.73 2.26
C GLY A 218 0.10 18.60 3.17
N ALA A 219 -0.70 17.66 2.65
CA ALA A 219 -1.14 16.49 3.39
C ALA A 219 0.04 15.58 3.79
N LEU A 220 1.00 15.37 2.87
CA LEU A 220 2.19 14.57 3.15
C LEU A 220 3.11 15.24 4.17
N LYS A 221 3.30 16.57 4.10
CA LYS A 221 4.05 17.34 5.11
C LYS A 221 3.41 17.19 6.49
N ALA A 222 2.09 17.23 6.60
CA ALA A 222 1.37 17.03 7.86
C ALA A 222 1.55 15.60 8.41
N LEU A 223 1.43 14.57 7.55
CA LEU A 223 1.67 13.18 7.95
C LEU A 223 3.13 12.95 8.37
N LYS A 224 4.09 13.52 7.63
CA LYS A 224 5.51 13.48 7.97
C LYS A 224 5.78 14.15 9.32
N ALA A 225 5.25 15.36 9.55
CA ALA A 225 5.39 16.07 10.79
C ALA A 225 4.81 15.28 11.99
N ARG A 226 3.64 14.64 11.80
CA ARG A 226 3.06 13.76 12.82
C ARG A 226 3.98 12.61 13.20
N LEU A 227 4.61 11.96 12.22
CA LEU A 227 5.56 10.88 12.48
C LEU A 227 6.83 11.39 13.15
N MET A 228 7.38 12.53 12.71
CA MET A 228 8.52 13.20 13.35
C MET A 228 8.20 13.56 14.79
N LEU A 229 6.99 14.03 15.08
CA LEU A 229 6.54 14.34 16.43
C LEU A 229 6.52 13.09 17.31
N ALA A 230 6.03 11.94 16.80
CA ALA A 230 6.06 10.69 17.53
C ALA A 230 7.48 10.23 17.87
N GLU A 231 8.47 10.53 17.00
CA GLU A 231 9.89 10.25 17.23
C GLU A 231 10.61 11.31 18.10
N ALA A 232 9.96 12.43 18.35
CA ALA A 232 10.50 13.47 19.22
C ALA A 232 10.24 13.21 20.71
N TYR A 233 9.49 12.15 21.03
CA TYR A 233 9.24 11.75 22.42
C TYR A 233 9.89 10.41 22.73
N ASP A 234 10.46 10.30 23.92
CA ASP A 234 10.96 9.04 24.46
C ASP A 234 9.80 8.17 25.02
N ASP A 235 10.13 6.93 25.42
CA ASP A 235 9.13 5.98 25.98
C ASP A 235 8.54 6.45 27.33
N LYS A 236 9.09 7.52 27.93
CA LYS A 236 8.58 8.14 29.16
C LYS A 236 7.76 9.40 28.89
N GLY A 237 7.60 9.77 27.62
CA GLY A 237 6.87 10.96 27.23
C GLY A 237 7.67 12.26 27.31
N ASN A 238 9.00 12.20 27.46
CA ASN A 238 9.82 13.41 27.44
C ASN A 238 10.10 13.82 25.99
N ALA A 239 9.86 15.09 25.69
CA ALA A 239 10.15 15.65 24.39
C ALA A 239 11.65 15.92 24.20
N ASP A 240 12.16 15.70 22.98
CA ASP A 240 13.46 16.16 22.52
C ASP A 240 13.31 17.54 21.85
N PRO A 241 13.71 18.65 22.54
CA PRO A 241 13.54 20.00 21.98
C PRO A 241 14.33 20.22 20.69
N SER A 242 15.41 19.47 20.45
CA SER A 242 16.22 19.63 19.23
C SER A 242 15.49 19.24 17.96
N LYS A 243 14.48 18.35 18.05
CA LYS A 243 13.66 17.89 16.93
C LYS A 243 12.47 18.81 16.64
N MET A 244 12.07 19.65 17.60
CA MET A 244 10.86 20.47 17.47
C MET A 244 11.00 21.57 16.41
N GLY A 245 12.17 22.16 16.25
CA GLY A 245 12.42 23.21 15.25
C GLY A 245 12.16 22.76 13.83
N ASP A 246 12.62 21.57 13.47
CA ASP A 246 12.40 20.98 12.13
C ASP A 246 10.93 20.66 11.88
N ILE A 247 10.22 20.18 12.89
CA ILE A 247 8.79 19.87 12.81
C ILE A 247 7.99 21.16 12.56
N VAL A 248 8.27 22.22 13.34
CA VAL A 248 7.61 23.53 13.17
C VAL A 248 7.89 24.09 11.79
N SER A 249 9.14 24.10 11.34
CA SER A 249 9.54 24.58 10.01
C SER A 249 8.82 23.81 8.88
N LEU A 250 8.68 22.49 9.04
CA LEU A 250 7.95 21.68 8.06
C LEU A 250 6.46 22.05 8.01
N LEU A 251 5.81 22.23 9.16
CA LEU A 251 4.40 22.62 9.25
C LEU A 251 4.17 24.04 8.71
N GLU A 252 5.04 25.01 9.03
CA GLU A 252 4.97 26.37 8.52
C GLU A 252 5.17 26.46 6.98
N SER A 253 5.81 25.44 6.39
CA SER A 253 5.95 25.33 4.93
C SER A 253 4.67 24.87 4.22
N ILE A 254 3.60 24.56 4.93
CA ILE A 254 2.30 24.19 4.35
C ILE A 254 1.51 25.45 4.03
N ASN A 255 1.31 25.71 2.73
CA ASN A 255 0.65 26.92 2.26
C ASN A 255 -0.62 26.61 1.45
N GLY A 256 -1.52 27.61 1.33
CA GLY A 256 -2.72 27.53 0.49
C GLY A 256 -3.91 26.87 1.16
N TYR A 257 -3.86 26.62 2.46
CA TYR A 257 -4.98 26.08 3.26
C TYR A 257 -5.47 27.15 4.24
N SER A 258 -6.78 27.18 4.48
CA SER A 258 -7.42 28.00 5.51
C SER A 258 -8.41 27.14 6.29
N LEU A 259 -8.65 27.49 7.54
CA LEU A 259 -9.78 26.91 8.27
C LEU A 259 -11.07 27.41 7.62
N ALA A 260 -12.07 26.53 7.51
CA ALA A 260 -13.41 26.94 7.13
C ALA A 260 -14.02 27.76 8.27
N ASP A 261 -14.69 28.86 7.91
CA ASP A 261 -15.44 29.68 8.86
C ASP A 261 -16.67 28.93 9.43
#